data_a0e2f003ab915ecb8134853bec2c7263
#
_entry.id   a0e2f003ab915ecb8134853bec2c7263
#
_cell.length_a   1.000
_cell.length_b   1.000
_cell.length_c   1.000
_cell.angle_alpha   90.00
_cell.angle_beta   90.00
_cell.angle_gamma   90.00
#
_symmetry.space_group_name_H-M   'P 1'
#
loop_
_entity.id
_entity.type
_entity.pdbx_description
1 polymer ?
#
loop_
_entity_poly.entity_id
_entity_poly.type
_entity_poly.pdbx_seq_one_letter_code
_entity_poly.pdbx_strand_id
1 'polypeptide(L)'
;MKTCLIVDDSRVVRKVARRILEELNFECSEAEDGQVALDACKTGMPEAVLLDWNMPVMNGIEFLRELRKLPNGDAPKVVFCTTENEFSFIQEALAAGANEYIMKPFDKDIVESKFSQIGLI
;
A
#
# COMPACT_ATOMS: atom_id res chain seq x y z
N MET A 1 -11.73 13.17 -5.46
CA MET A 1 -10.99 11.92 -5.80
C MET A 1 -10.21 11.43 -4.61
N LYS A 2 -10.29 10.14 -4.34
CA LYS A 2 -9.47 9.56 -3.27
C LYS A 2 -8.02 9.42 -3.71
N THR A 3 -7.11 9.55 -2.76
CA THR A 3 -5.67 9.47 -3.01
C THR A 3 -5.12 8.09 -2.61
N CYS A 4 -4.20 7.58 -3.39
CA CYS A 4 -3.51 6.33 -3.10
C CYS A 4 -2.00 6.49 -3.31
N LEU A 5 -1.22 6.11 -2.31
CA LEU A 5 0.24 6.04 -2.42
C LEU A 5 0.63 4.61 -2.77
N ILE A 6 1.36 4.44 -3.86
CA ILE A 6 1.83 3.14 -4.33
C ILE A 6 3.29 3.00 -3.92
N VAL A 7 3.57 2.03 -3.06
CA VAL A 7 4.90 1.82 -2.48
C VAL A 7 5.43 0.47 -2.94
N ASP A 8 6.40 0.49 -3.84
CA ASP A 8 7.01 -0.72 -4.41
C ASP A 8 8.34 -0.33 -5.03
N ASP A 9 9.38 -1.15 -4.86
CA ASP A 9 10.68 -0.86 -5.45
C ASP A 9 10.73 -1.14 -6.96
N SER A 10 9.76 -1.88 -7.50
CA SER A 10 9.65 -2.15 -8.92
C SER A 10 8.88 -1.04 -9.63
N ARG A 11 9.57 -0.34 -10.53
CA ARG A 11 8.94 0.69 -11.36
C ARG A 11 7.82 0.12 -12.22
N VAL A 12 8.01 -1.11 -12.73
CA VAL A 12 7.01 -1.78 -13.57
C VAL A 12 5.75 -2.07 -12.77
N VAL A 13 5.91 -2.59 -11.55
CA VAL A 13 4.76 -2.88 -10.67
C VAL A 13 4.01 -1.59 -10.32
N ARG A 14 4.74 -0.51 -9.99
CA ARG A 14 4.10 0.77 -9.71
C ARG A 14 3.30 1.28 -10.90
N LYS A 15 3.83 1.12 -12.11
CA LYS A 15 3.17 1.57 -13.34
C LYS A 15 1.87 0.80 -13.59
N VAL A 16 1.90 -0.51 -13.40
CA VAL A 16 0.71 -1.36 -13.53
C VAL A 16 -0.34 -1.00 -12.48
N ALA A 17 0.09 -0.89 -11.22
CA ALA A 17 -0.80 -0.53 -10.13
C ALA A 17 -1.43 0.84 -10.34
N ARG A 18 -0.64 1.81 -10.78
CA ARG A 18 -1.14 3.16 -11.05
C ARG A 18 -2.23 3.16 -12.12
N ARG A 19 -2.02 2.43 -13.21
CA ARG A 19 -3.03 2.31 -14.26
C ARG A 19 -4.35 1.75 -13.72
N ILE A 20 -4.27 0.68 -12.95
CA ILE A 20 -5.45 0.06 -12.34
C ILE A 20 -6.18 1.05 -11.44
N LEU A 21 -5.44 1.71 -10.55
CA LEU A 21 -6.03 2.61 -9.57
C LEU A 21 -6.60 3.87 -10.21
N GLU A 22 -5.96 4.39 -11.26
CA GLU A 22 -6.51 5.53 -12.00
C GLU A 22 -7.81 5.17 -12.68
N GLU A 23 -7.94 3.95 -13.21
CA GLU A 23 -9.20 3.46 -13.75
C GLU A 23 -10.29 3.34 -12.69
N LEU A 24 -9.91 3.16 -11.43
CA LEU A 24 -10.83 3.13 -10.29
C LEU A 24 -11.03 4.50 -9.65
N ASN A 25 -10.60 5.55 -10.33
CA ASN A 25 -10.77 6.96 -9.93
C ASN A 25 -9.94 7.37 -8.71
N PHE A 26 -8.77 6.78 -8.53
CA PHE A 26 -7.81 7.25 -7.53
C PHE A 26 -6.80 8.21 -8.14
N GLU A 27 -6.42 9.20 -7.36
CA GLU A 27 -5.28 10.06 -7.66
C GLU A 27 -4.05 9.42 -7.01
N CYS A 28 -3.06 9.04 -7.83
CA CYS A 28 -1.95 8.21 -7.37
C CYS A 28 -0.66 9.00 -7.22
N SER A 29 0.10 8.64 -6.19
CA SER A 29 1.50 9.02 -6.03
C SER A 29 2.32 7.73 -5.81
N GLU A 30 3.63 7.82 -5.95
CA GLU A 30 4.50 6.64 -5.91
C GLU A 30 5.69 6.87 -4.99
N ALA A 31 6.16 5.77 -4.37
CA ALA A 31 7.38 5.75 -3.60
C ALA A 31 8.14 4.45 -3.88
N GLU A 32 9.45 4.52 -3.99
CA GLU A 32 10.28 3.36 -4.33
C GLU A 32 10.76 2.56 -3.13
N ASP A 33 10.62 3.11 -1.93
CA ASP A 33 10.95 2.40 -0.69
C ASP A 33 10.15 2.97 0.48
N GLY A 34 10.30 2.33 1.64
CA GLY A 34 9.54 2.70 2.82
C GLY A 34 9.90 4.08 3.37
N GLN A 35 11.14 4.52 3.22
CA GLN A 35 11.56 5.83 3.72
C GLN A 35 10.96 6.96 2.88
N VAL A 36 11.00 6.82 1.55
CA VAL A 36 10.36 7.79 0.65
C VAL A 36 8.86 7.86 0.93
N ALA A 37 8.23 6.70 1.14
CA ALA A 37 6.81 6.63 1.47
C ALA A 37 6.49 7.32 2.78
N LEU A 38 7.31 7.09 3.81
CA LEU A 38 7.10 7.70 5.12
C LEU A 38 7.22 9.23 5.04
N ASP A 39 8.23 9.73 4.33
CA ASP A 39 8.41 11.16 4.13
C ASP A 39 7.23 11.78 3.38
N ALA A 40 6.70 11.07 2.37
CA ALA A 40 5.52 11.51 1.65
C ALA A 40 4.29 11.62 2.58
N CYS A 41 4.10 10.65 3.46
CA CYS A 41 3.00 10.65 4.41
C CYS A 41 3.09 11.78 5.43
N LYS A 42 4.30 12.21 5.77
CA LYS A 42 4.51 13.34 6.69
C LYS A 42 4.07 14.66 6.09
N THR A 43 4.09 14.79 4.77
CA THR A 43 3.66 16.01 4.09
C THR A 43 2.18 16.00 3.75
N GLY A 44 1.56 14.82 3.65
CA GLY A 44 0.13 14.69 3.39
C GLY A 44 -0.28 13.23 3.44
N MET A 45 -1.20 12.88 4.35
CA MET A 45 -1.67 11.52 4.50
C MET A 45 -2.54 11.10 3.32
N PRO A 46 -2.20 10.01 2.62
CA PRO A 46 -3.07 9.45 1.60
C PRO A 46 -4.26 8.74 2.24
N GLU A 47 -5.33 8.57 1.47
CA GLU A 47 -6.48 7.79 1.96
C GLU A 47 -6.23 6.30 1.87
N ALA A 48 -5.42 5.88 0.90
CA ALA A 48 -5.04 4.47 0.71
C ALA A 48 -3.54 4.34 0.46
N VAL A 49 -2.98 3.22 0.88
CA VAL A 49 -1.59 2.84 0.57
C VAL A 49 -1.59 1.42 0.04
N LEU A 50 -1.04 1.23 -1.15
CA LEU A 50 -0.78 -0.10 -1.71
C LEU A 50 0.70 -0.36 -1.46
N LEU A 51 1.02 -1.33 -0.61
CA LEU A 51 2.33 -1.45 0.02
C LEU A 51 2.98 -2.80 -0.26
N ASP A 52 4.16 -2.77 -0.89
CA ASP A 52 4.98 -3.95 -1.09
C ASP A 52 5.69 -4.34 0.22
N TRP A 53 6.01 -5.64 0.36
CA TRP A 53 6.72 -6.17 1.52
C TRP A 53 8.22 -5.91 1.46
N ASN A 54 8.85 -6.34 0.37
CA ASN A 54 10.32 -6.44 0.29
C ASN A 54 10.90 -5.26 -0.49
N MET A 55 11.46 -4.30 0.23
CA MET A 55 12.03 -3.08 -0.35
C MET A 55 13.33 -2.73 0.35
N PRO A 56 14.27 -2.05 -0.34
CA PRO A 56 15.50 -1.57 0.29
C PRO A 56 15.22 -0.40 1.23
N VAL A 57 16.19 -0.06 2.05
CA VAL A 57 16.21 1.06 3.01
C VAL A 57 15.23 0.85 4.16
N MET A 58 13.93 0.76 3.86
CA MET A 58 12.90 0.49 4.85
C MET A 58 11.86 -0.43 4.19
N ASN A 59 11.65 -1.61 4.73
CA ASN A 59 10.68 -2.56 4.17
C ASN A 59 9.24 -2.20 4.55
N GLY A 60 8.28 -2.97 4.01
CA GLY A 60 6.87 -2.65 4.19
C GLY A 60 6.39 -2.68 5.63
N ILE A 61 6.84 -3.66 6.42
CA ILE A 61 6.45 -3.75 7.83
C ILE A 61 7.01 -2.58 8.63
N GLU A 62 8.29 -2.25 8.41
CA GLU A 62 8.92 -1.11 9.08
C GLU A 62 8.17 0.18 8.77
N PHE A 63 7.86 0.40 7.48
CA PHE A 63 7.07 1.57 7.06
C PHE A 63 5.72 1.59 7.76
N LEU A 64 5.01 0.47 7.76
CA LEU A 64 3.67 0.39 8.35
C LEU A 64 3.69 0.73 9.84
N ARG A 65 4.65 0.20 10.58
CA ARG A 65 4.80 0.49 12.00
C ARG A 65 5.07 1.98 12.24
N GLU A 66 5.95 2.57 11.43
CA GLU A 66 6.27 4.00 11.54
C GLU A 66 5.09 4.88 11.14
N LEU A 67 4.37 4.51 10.09
CA LEU A 67 3.17 5.21 9.65
C LEU A 67 2.15 5.30 10.79
N ARG A 68 1.87 4.18 11.44
CA ARG A 68 0.85 4.12 12.50
C ARG A 68 1.21 4.93 13.74
N LYS A 69 2.47 5.30 13.91
CA LYS A 69 2.93 6.18 14.99
C LYS A 69 2.80 7.67 14.67
N LEU A 70 2.60 8.03 13.41
CA LEU A 70 2.48 9.43 13.01
C LEU A 70 1.13 10.02 13.45
N PRO A 71 1.05 11.35 13.66
CA PRO A 71 -0.25 12.02 13.83
C PRO A 71 -1.13 11.72 12.61
N ASN A 72 -2.37 11.30 12.85
CA ASN A 72 -3.29 10.85 11.80
C ASN A 72 -2.83 9.60 11.05
N GLY A 73 -1.83 8.90 11.57
CA GLY A 73 -1.28 7.71 10.93
C GLY A 73 -2.20 6.49 10.94
N ASP A 74 -3.29 6.53 11.67
CA ASP A 74 -4.31 5.48 11.68
C ASP A 74 -5.34 5.65 10.55
N ALA A 75 -5.38 6.81 9.92
CA ALA A 75 -6.39 7.12 8.91
C ALA A 75 -6.22 6.37 7.58
N PRO A 76 -5.01 6.24 7.01
CA PRO A 76 -4.85 5.53 5.74
C PRO A 76 -5.26 4.07 5.83
N LYS A 77 -5.99 3.60 4.83
CA LYS A 77 -6.23 2.17 4.65
C LYS A 77 -5.04 1.58 3.92
N VAL A 78 -4.39 0.59 4.53
CA VAL A 78 -3.19 -0.03 3.96
C VAL A 78 -3.54 -1.41 3.43
N VAL A 79 -3.27 -1.62 2.13
CA VAL A 79 -3.43 -2.91 1.46
C VAL A 79 -2.03 -3.44 1.16
N PHE A 80 -1.70 -4.55 1.77
CA PHE A 80 -0.36 -5.13 1.66
C PHE A 80 -0.28 -6.04 0.43
N CYS A 81 0.74 -5.84 -0.40
CA CYS A 81 0.98 -6.68 -1.58
C CYS A 81 2.01 -7.73 -1.24
N THR A 82 1.69 -8.98 -1.48
CA THR A 82 2.55 -10.11 -1.11
C THR A 82 2.63 -11.13 -2.24
N THR A 83 3.71 -11.89 -2.27
CA THR A 83 3.82 -13.07 -3.13
C THR A 83 3.46 -14.30 -2.32
N GLU A 84 3.30 -15.43 -3.01
CA GLU A 84 3.02 -16.69 -2.34
C GLU A 84 4.10 -17.04 -1.31
N ASN A 85 5.35 -16.72 -1.61
CA ASN A 85 6.47 -16.98 -0.70
C ASN A 85 6.45 -16.11 0.55
N GLU A 86 5.73 -14.99 0.50
CA GLU A 86 5.64 -14.02 1.60
C GLU A 86 4.37 -14.16 2.41
N PHE A 87 3.53 -15.13 2.07
CA PHE A 87 2.21 -15.30 2.70
C PHE A 87 2.31 -15.46 4.23
N SER A 88 3.38 -16.08 4.73
CA SER A 88 3.58 -16.27 6.17
C SER A 88 3.68 -14.95 6.94
N PHE A 89 3.95 -13.84 6.26
CA PHE A 89 4.08 -12.53 6.89
C PHE A 89 2.74 -11.78 7.01
N ILE A 90 1.66 -12.33 6.46
CA ILE A 90 0.35 -11.66 6.45
C ILE A 90 -0.15 -11.36 7.86
N GLN A 91 -0.01 -12.32 8.78
CA GLN A 91 -0.46 -12.12 10.16
C GLN A 91 0.32 -10.99 10.84
N GLU A 92 1.63 -10.91 10.60
CA GLU A 92 2.46 -9.84 11.12
C GLU A 92 2.03 -8.49 10.54
N ALA A 93 1.73 -8.44 9.24
CA ALA A 93 1.25 -7.22 8.59
C ALA A 93 -0.07 -6.75 9.18
N LEU A 94 -1.02 -7.65 9.38
CA LEU A 94 -2.31 -7.31 9.97
C LEU A 94 -2.15 -6.84 11.42
N ALA A 95 -1.27 -7.50 12.18
CA ALA A 95 -0.98 -7.08 13.56
C ALA A 95 -0.31 -5.70 13.60
N ALA A 96 0.46 -5.35 12.58
CA ALA A 96 1.12 -4.04 12.48
C ALA A 96 0.17 -2.94 12.01
N GLY A 97 -1.06 -3.28 11.60
CA GLY A 97 -2.07 -2.30 11.24
C GLY A 97 -2.48 -2.26 9.78
N ALA A 98 -2.15 -3.30 8.98
CA ALA A 98 -2.66 -3.43 7.63
C ALA A 98 -4.15 -3.76 7.65
N ASN A 99 -4.89 -3.23 6.68
CA ASN A 99 -6.34 -3.42 6.61
C ASN A 99 -6.72 -4.62 5.75
N GLU A 100 -5.90 -4.96 4.76
CA GLU A 100 -6.17 -6.06 3.84
C GLU A 100 -4.87 -6.44 3.12
N TYR A 101 -4.88 -7.54 2.37
CA TYR A 101 -3.73 -7.93 1.55
C TYR A 101 -4.19 -8.37 0.17
N ILE A 102 -3.26 -8.31 -0.80
CA ILE A 102 -3.45 -8.72 -2.18
C ILE A 102 -2.24 -9.56 -2.59
N MET A 103 -2.50 -10.67 -3.28
CA MET A 103 -1.43 -11.51 -3.82
C MET A 103 -0.95 -10.96 -5.17
N LYS A 104 0.34 -10.97 -5.39
CA LYS A 104 0.95 -10.67 -6.70
C LYS A 104 1.03 -11.96 -7.53
N PRO A 105 0.80 -11.92 -8.82
CA PRO A 105 0.33 -10.79 -9.62
C PRO A 105 -1.15 -10.52 -9.38
N PHE A 106 -1.55 -9.26 -9.50
CA PHE A 106 -2.94 -8.85 -9.30
C PHE A 106 -3.46 -8.16 -10.56
N ASP A 107 -4.80 -8.12 -10.68
CA ASP A 107 -5.49 -7.43 -11.76
C ASP A 107 -6.49 -6.42 -11.19
N LYS A 108 -7.18 -5.71 -12.06
CA LYS A 108 -8.14 -4.69 -11.67
C LYS A 108 -9.27 -5.27 -10.82
N ASP A 109 -9.78 -6.45 -11.17
CA ASP A 109 -10.90 -7.06 -10.44
C ASP A 109 -10.51 -7.38 -9.01
N ILE A 110 -9.31 -7.88 -8.80
CA ILE A 110 -8.80 -8.20 -7.45
C ILE A 110 -8.63 -6.92 -6.62
N VAL A 111 -8.04 -5.88 -7.21
CA VAL A 111 -7.85 -4.60 -6.52
C VAL A 111 -9.20 -3.99 -6.16
N GLU A 112 -10.13 -3.97 -7.10
CA GLU A 112 -11.46 -3.42 -6.86
C GLU A 112 -12.18 -4.16 -5.75
N SER A 113 -12.14 -5.49 -5.76
CA SER A 113 -12.77 -6.33 -4.74
C SER A 113 -12.21 -6.04 -3.35
N LYS A 114 -10.88 -6.02 -3.21
CA LYS A 114 -10.23 -5.78 -1.92
C LYS A 114 -10.48 -4.37 -1.40
N PHE A 115 -10.40 -3.39 -2.28
CA PHE A 115 -10.65 -1.99 -1.90
C PHE A 115 -12.11 -1.77 -1.50
N SER A 116 -13.05 -2.48 -2.16
CA SER A 116 -14.47 -2.46 -1.75
C SER A 116 -14.67 -3.04 -0.36
N GLN A 117 -13.99 -4.13 -0.04
CA GLN A 117 -14.14 -4.80 1.26
C GLN A 117 -13.76 -3.90 2.43
N ILE A 118 -12.86 -2.97 2.23
CA ILE A 118 -12.39 -2.07 3.30
C ILE A 118 -12.95 -0.65 3.18
N GLY A 119 -13.90 -0.46 2.29
CA GLY A 119 -14.64 0.80 2.21
C GLY A 119 -13.95 1.91 1.41
N LEU A 120 -12.95 1.59 0.60
CA LEU A 120 -12.27 2.58 -0.25
C LEU A 120 -13.06 2.87 -1.53
N ILE A 121 -13.88 1.93 -1.93
CA ILE A 121 -14.74 2.09 -3.12
C ILE A 121 -16.19 1.79 -2.75
#